data_cd5352c075981dd9f9143937f2893c5b
#
_entry.id   cd5352c075981dd9f9143937f2893c5b
#
_cell.length_a   1.000
_cell.length_b   1.000
_cell.length_c   1.000
_cell.angle_alpha   90.00
_cell.angle_beta   90.00
_cell.angle_gamma   90.00
#
_symmetry.space_group_name_H-M   'P 1'
#
loop_
_entity.id
_entity.type
_entity.pdbx_description
1 polymer ?
#
loop_
_entity_poly.entity_id
_entity_poly.type
_entity_poly.pdbx_seq_one_letter_code
_entity_poly.pdbx_strand_id
1 'polypeptide(L)'
;MEQLFVLFLCITQHVATDPCDTAVALNNLQKRQPGYPMDATPLCDYSIKTGWYSVGSYTIPTTPPGLASCGTLYPYWTRDDPPTTQNDVATITVCKVGFADACTESHKIRVKKCNPHLVFELAPTSSCNSAYCFESTSICILDKVTDVSVSFHSVEWRTDASKPPVVQHDPDFNLICNFSPLNMPNVLYKITWYINSTEIPMQQVVSADTRENATLSAKDMLRYNIKKLNVFIHCTVGAVTQNTDTPCALAESPLFFAGIKILSSLPITMKRGGSAIIQLQPTVPFVSEILVIGNIVVSELPVALDVRVGDTKCQSQTTVNGHSCSETIKGYTYQNRIQYQTPANWNGVVNYTIVNQNTAAFSIAHSVTLQLTTSSGHGTVGQMFGALSFPDLPIQVVEDVHSWKGKHCFANTDPHMKTFDNIEYECQLDGKFVLYRNRDSNQEVQVQHKLCYHLYSGPRCICAVAVRAGRQIFTIDICNGQRYINFPLCDDKVLRVVREQDKLYKVYLPSGTTVQISMREWPSGTGTMQLDVTIWPSAADEGKTSGLCGILDNTINNDFTRRNGQKDPIVKYPDWVFQFMAGGTH
;
A
#
# COMPACT_ATOMS: atom_id res chain seq x y z
N MET A 1 32.42 -86.68 -17.20
CA MET A 1 31.45 -86.09 -16.28
C MET A 1 31.33 -84.61 -16.67
N GLU A 2 30.44 -84.40 -17.62
CA GLU A 2 30.10 -83.04 -18.06
C GLU A 2 28.90 -82.59 -17.28
N GLN A 3 29.05 -81.45 -16.56
CA GLN A 3 27.93 -80.76 -15.89
C GLN A 3 27.34 -79.75 -16.85
N LEU A 4 26.11 -79.97 -17.25
CA LEU A 4 25.28 -79.05 -18.02
C LEU A 4 24.77 -77.99 -17.11
N PHE A 5 25.20 -76.71 -17.29
CA PHE A 5 24.62 -75.55 -16.65
C PHE A 5 23.43 -75.06 -17.50
N VAL A 6 22.21 -75.25 -16.97
CA VAL A 6 20.98 -74.73 -17.54
C VAL A 6 20.80 -73.28 -17.02
N LEU A 7 20.97 -72.31 -17.87
CA LEU A 7 20.70 -70.88 -17.56
C LEU A 7 19.18 -70.67 -17.65
N PHE A 8 18.51 -70.47 -16.53
CA PHE A 8 17.13 -70.00 -16.48
C PHE A 8 17.14 -68.46 -16.74
N LEU A 9 16.77 -68.05 -17.94
CA LEU A 9 16.41 -66.67 -18.23
C LEU A 9 15.01 -66.41 -17.63
N CYS A 10 14.96 -65.68 -16.50
CA CYS A 10 13.73 -65.11 -15.97
C CYS A 10 13.33 -63.91 -16.86
N ILE A 11 12.46 -64.15 -17.83
CA ILE A 11 11.80 -63.07 -18.59
C ILE A 11 10.71 -62.52 -17.67
N THR A 12 10.99 -61.41 -16.97
CA THR A 12 9.96 -60.62 -16.32
C THR A 12 9.14 -59.95 -17.41
N GLN A 13 8.00 -60.51 -17.74
CA GLN A 13 6.96 -59.84 -18.48
C GLN A 13 6.50 -58.65 -17.63
N HIS A 14 6.90 -57.42 -17.99
CA HIS A 14 6.21 -56.24 -17.53
C HIS A 14 4.78 -56.27 -18.08
N VAL A 15 3.84 -56.70 -17.25
CA VAL A 15 2.42 -56.53 -17.53
C VAL A 15 2.21 -55.00 -17.51
N ALA A 16 2.04 -54.41 -18.70
CA ALA A 16 1.68 -52.99 -18.81
C ALA A 16 0.32 -52.81 -18.13
N THR A 17 0.31 -52.11 -17.01
CA THR A 17 -0.92 -51.78 -16.28
C THR A 17 -1.84 -50.97 -17.17
N ASP A 18 -3.15 -51.29 -17.18
CA ASP A 18 -4.11 -50.57 -18.01
C ASP A 18 -4.21 -49.11 -17.58
N PRO A 19 -4.05 -48.14 -18.49
CA PRO A 19 -4.23 -46.71 -18.19
C PRO A 19 -5.60 -46.38 -17.58
N CYS A 20 -6.62 -47.13 -17.88
CA CYS A 20 -7.96 -46.94 -17.31
C CYS A 20 -7.99 -47.15 -15.78
N ASP A 21 -7.10 -48.00 -15.25
CA ASP A 21 -7.03 -48.31 -13.83
C ASP A 21 -5.97 -47.45 -13.09
N THR A 22 -5.01 -46.92 -13.84
CA THR A 22 -3.81 -46.27 -13.25
C THR A 22 -3.70 -44.77 -13.55
N ALA A 23 -4.59 -44.20 -14.36
CA ALA A 23 -4.58 -42.78 -14.68
C ALA A 23 -4.77 -41.93 -13.42
N VAL A 24 -3.93 -40.90 -13.28
CA VAL A 24 -4.00 -39.93 -12.18
C VAL A 24 -5.07 -38.86 -12.48
N ALA A 25 -5.88 -38.51 -11.50
CA ALA A 25 -6.89 -37.43 -11.69
C ALA A 25 -6.21 -36.12 -12.05
N LEU A 26 -6.65 -35.47 -13.13
CA LEU A 26 -6.18 -34.15 -13.51
C LEU A 26 -6.90 -33.09 -12.66
N ASN A 27 -6.12 -32.21 -12.02
CA ASN A 27 -6.65 -31.16 -11.16
C ASN A 27 -7.18 -29.95 -11.96
N ASN A 28 -8.06 -29.17 -11.33
CA ASN A 28 -8.57 -27.89 -11.84
C ASN A 28 -9.35 -28.00 -13.17
N LEU A 29 -10.09 -29.07 -13.40
CA LEU A 29 -10.85 -29.29 -14.64
C LEU A 29 -11.84 -28.17 -14.94
N GLN A 30 -12.47 -27.59 -13.92
CA GLN A 30 -13.37 -26.45 -14.10
C GLN A 30 -12.67 -25.21 -14.64
N LYS A 31 -11.46 -24.93 -14.14
CA LYS A 31 -10.62 -23.81 -14.60
C LYS A 31 -10.10 -24.04 -16.03
N ARG A 32 -10.06 -25.29 -16.48
CA ARG A 32 -9.59 -25.69 -17.82
C ARG A 32 -10.67 -25.59 -18.90
N GLN A 33 -11.88 -25.12 -18.59
CA GLN A 33 -12.97 -25.02 -19.58
C GLN A 33 -12.81 -23.82 -20.52
N PRO A 34 -13.24 -23.91 -21.80
CA PRO A 34 -13.15 -22.83 -22.77
C PRO A 34 -13.74 -21.48 -22.30
N GLY A 35 -14.78 -21.53 -21.46
CA GLY A 35 -15.42 -20.33 -20.89
C GLY A 35 -14.73 -19.72 -19.67
N TYR A 36 -13.66 -20.35 -19.15
CA TYR A 36 -12.98 -19.86 -17.96
C TYR A 36 -11.85 -18.86 -18.37
N PRO A 37 -11.94 -17.57 -17.97
CA PRO A 37 -10.91 -16.59 -18.31
C PRO A 37 -9.60 -16.85 -17.57
N MET A 38 -8.50 -16.38 -18.12
CA MET A 38 -7.23 -16.36 -17.39
C MET A 38 -7.33 -15.40 -16.21
N ASP A 39 -6.93 -15.85 -15.03
CA ASP A 39 -6.89 -15.06 -13.80
C ASP A 39 -5.44 -14.74 -13.37
N ALA A 40 -5.27 -14.17 -12.17
CA ALA A 40 -3.97 -13.82 -11.60
C ALA A 40 -3.02 -15.02 -11.35
N THR A 41 -3.57 -16.24 -11.36
CA THR A 41 -2.82 -17.50 -11.17
C THR A 41 -3.04 -18.45 -12.35
N PRO A 42 -2.49 -18.13 -13.54
CA PRO A 42 -2.74 -18.92 -14.74
C PRO A 42 -2.26 -20.36 -14.59
N LEU A 43 -3.01 -21.27 -15.23
CA LEU A 43 -2.58 -22.67 -15.32
C LEU A 43 -1.31 -22.78 -16.16
N CYS A 44 -0.42 -23.67 -15.72
CA CYS A 44 0.87 -23.90 -16.36
C CYS A 44 1.16 -25.41 -16.38
N ASP A 45 1.00 -26.04 -17.54
CA ASP A 45 1.30 -27.46 -17.72
C ASP A 45 2.74 -27.74 -18.19
N TYR A 46 3.61 -26.71 -18.15
CA TYR A 46 5.04 -26.88 -18.41
C TYR A 46 5.71 -27.87 -17.43
N SER A 47 5.20 -27.94 -16.20
CA SER A 47 5.71 -28.81 -15.15
C SER A 47 4.89 -30.10 -14.95
N ILE A 48 3.89 -30.36 -15.80
CA ILE A 48 3.10 -31.59 -15.68
C ILE A 48 4.00 -32.80 -15.94
N LYS A 49 3.85 -33.86 -15.16
CA LYS A 49 4.60 -35.11 -15.42
C LYS A 49 3.99 -35.85 -16.59
N THR A 50 4.84 -36.32 -17.51
CA THR A 50 4.36 -37.21 -18.59
C THR A 50 3.69 -38.45 -18.01
N GLY A 51 2.46 -38.73 -18.41
CA GLY A 51 1.70 -39.86 -17.93
C GLY A 51 0.22 -39.81 -18.29
N TRP A 52 -0.51 -40.86 -17.87
CA TRP A 52 -1.93 -40.96 -18.11
C TRP A 52 -2.75 -40.21 -17.03
N TYR A 53 -3.68 -39.38 -17.49
CA TYR A 53 -4.55 -38.56 -16.65
C TYR A 53 -6.01 -38.85 -16.92
N SER A 54 -6.78 -38.99 -15.87
CA SER A 54 -8.24 -39.10 -15.91
C SER A 54 -8.87 -37.73 -15.80
N VAL A 55 -9.81 -37.44 -16.67
CA VAL A 55 -10.55 -36.15 -16.74
C VAL A 55 -12.05 -36.32 -16.52
N GLY A 56 -12.50 -37.48 -16.08
CA GLY A 56 -13.91 -37.76 -15.85
C GLY A 56 -14.76 -37.58 -17.11
N SER A 57 -15.83 -36.79 -17.02
CA SER A 57 -16.75 -36.45 -18.11
C SER A 57 -16.30 -35.30 -19.01
N TYR A 58 -14.99 -35.08 -19.11
CA TYR A 58 -14.42 -34.02 -19.96
C TYR A 58 -13.67 -34.59 -21.15
N THR A 59 -13.52 -33.78 -22.20
CA THR A 59 -12.70 -34.07 -23.38
C THR A 59 -11.92 -32.83 -23.79
N ILE A 60 -10.88 -32.97 -24.62
CA ILE A 60 -10.22 -31.82 -25.21
C ILE A 60 -11.15 -31.22 -26.30
N PRO A 61 -11.39 -29.89 -26.30
CA PRO A 61 -12.28 -29.26 -27.28
C PRO A 61 -11.74 -29.43 -28.70
N THR A 62 -12.66 -29.68 -29.64
CA THR A 62 -12.34 -29.80 -31.07
C THR A 62 -12.44 -28.48 -31.82
N THR A 63 -12.94 -27.43 -31.16
CA THR A 63 -12.96 -26.07 -31.66
C THR A 63 -11.90 -25.24 -30.90
N PRO A 64 -11.15 -24.34 -31.60
CA PRO A 64 -10.11 -23.57 -30.93
C PRO A 64 -10.73 -22.63 -29.90
N PRO A 65 -10.35 -22.73 -28.61
CA PRO A 65 -10.74 -21.75 -27.61
C PRO A 65 -10.05 -20.39 -27.87
N GLY A 66 -10.60 -19.32 -27.30
CA GLY A 66 -9.98 -18.01 -27.39
C GLY A 66 -8.66 -17.93 -26.61
N LEU A 67 -7.80 -16.97 -26.94
CA LEU A 67 -6.68 -16.59 -26.08
C LEU A 67 -7.18 -16.17 -24.71
N ALA A 68 -6.34 -16.36 -23.68
CA ALA A 68 -6.65 -16.06 -22.30
C ALA A 68 -7.93 -16.76 -21.77
N SER A 69 -8.20 -17.97 -22.29
CA SER A 69 -9.28 -18.86 -21.84
C SER A 69 -8.70 -20.16 -21.25
N CYS A 70 -9.57 -21.04 -20.76
CA CYS A 70 -9.17 -22.31 -20.11
C CYS A 70 -8.21 -22.07 -18.92
N GLY A 71 -8.31 -20.92 -18.24
CA GLY A 71 -7.45 -20.55 -17.11
C GLY A 71 -5.99 -20.30 -17.47
N THR A 72 -5.64 -20.15 -18.73
CA THR A 72 -4.27 -19.95 -19.23
C THR A 72 -4.22 -18.95 -20.37
N LEU A 73 -3.04 -18.42 -20.69
CA LEU A 73 -2.89 -17.50 -21.82
C LEU A 73 -2.98 -18.24 -23.16
N TYR A 74 -2.33 -19.39 -23.27
CA TYR A 74 -2.22 -20.19 -24.48
C TYR A 74 -2.83 -21.58 -24.27
N PRO A 75 -4.15 -21.78 -24.50
CA PRO A 75 -4.79 -23.08 -24.36
C PRO A 75 -4.39 -24.04 -25.48
N TYR A 76 -4.34 -25.35 -25.14
CA TYR A 76 -4.19 -26.43 -26.09
C TYR A 76 -5.55 -27.05 -26.39
N TRP A 77 -5.84 -27.29 -27.65
CA TRP A 77 -7.05 -27.89 -28.19
C TRP A 77 -6.69 -28.93 -29.27
N THR A 78 -7.64 -29.68 -29.81
CA THR A 78 -7.38 -30.69 -30.85
C THR A 78 -8.27 -30.49 -32.07
N ARG A 79 -7.83 -30.93 -33.25
CA ARG A 79 -8.65 -31.06 -34.44
C ARG A 79 -9.17 -32.47 -34.65
N ASP A 80 -8.60 -33.42 -33.88
CA ASP A 80 -8.88 -34.84 -34.04
C ASP A 80 -9.97 -35.25 -33.09
N ASP A 81 -10.89 -36.09 -33.52
CA ASP A 81 -11.93 -36.68 -32.67
C ASP A 81 -11.34 -37.75 -31.74
N PRO A 82 -11.74 -37.77 -30.47
CA PRO A 82 -11.31 -38.81 -29.54
C PRO A 82 -11.91 -40.19 -29.92
N PRO A 83 -11.29 -41.32 -29.50
CA PRO A 83 -11.80 -42.63 -29.77
C PRO A 83 -13.16 -42.87 -29.12
N THR A 84 -14.10 -43.48 -29.85
CA THR A 84 -15.46 -43.77 -29.39
C THR A 84 -15.64 -45.23 -28.95
N THR A 85 -14.82 -46.14 -29.49
CA THR A 85 -14.90 -47.59 -29.18
C THR A 85 -14.16 -47.89 -27.88
N GLN A 86 -14.78 -48.65 -26.99
CA GLN A 86 -14.21 -49.04 -25.71
C GLN A 86 -12.84 -49.72 -25.88
N ASN A 87 -11.89 -49.39 -25.02
CA ASN A 87 -10.49 -49.85 -25.00
C ASN A 87 -9.65 -49.44 -26.23
N ASP A 88 -10.22 -48.68 -27.15
CA ASP A 88 -9.45 -48.13 -28.27
C ASP A 88 -8.49 -47.02 -27.81
N VAL A 89 -7.30 -47.01 -28.41
CA VAL A 89 -6.24 -46.01 -28.17
C VAL A 89 -5.94 -45.27 -29.45
N ALA A 90 -6.28 -44.00 -29.49
CA ALA A 90 -5.96 -43.15 -30.61
C ALA A 90 -4.81 -42.18 -30.28
N THR A 91 -4.07 -41.78 -31.30
CA THR A 91 -3.10 -40.69 -31.20
C THR A 91 -3.73 -39.46 -31.83
N ILE A 92 -3.92 -38.40 -31.06
CA ILE A 92 -4.47 -37.12 -31.51
C ILE A 92 -3.40 -36.05 -31.51
N THR A 93 -3.58 -35.04 -32.38
CA THR A 93 -2.70 -33.87 -32.45
C THR A 93 -3.32 -32.73 -31.68
N VAL A 94 -2.61 -32.23 -30.67
CA VAL A 94 -3.03 -31.04 -29.91
C VAL A 94 -2.31 -29.80 -30.44
N CYS A 95 -3.03 -28.70 -30.53
CA CYS A 95 -2.64 -27.41 -31.08
C CYS A 95 -2.64 -26.33 -30.01
N LYS A 96 -1.60 -25.54 -29.92
CA LYS A 96 -1.52 -24.37 -29.05
C LYS A 96 -2.11 -23.15 -29.76
N VAL A 97 -3.06 -22.47 -29.12
CA VAL A 97 -3.60 -21.21 -29.62
C VAL A 97 -2.56 -20.10 -29.44
N GLY A 98 -2.38 -19.26 -30.46
CA GLY A 98 -1.52 -18.09 -30.44
C GLY A 98 -2.22 -16.82 -30.88
N PHE A 99 -1.51 -15.69 -30.90
CA PHE A 99 -2.08 -14.39 -31.28
C PHE A 99 -2.52 -14.30 -32.74
N ALA A 100 -1.80 -14.94 -33.64
CA ALA A 100 -2.04 -14.84 -35.09
C ALA A 100 -2.65 -16.12 -35.68
N ASP A 101 -2.56 -17.24 -34.99
CA ASP A 101 -2.99 -18.54 -35.49
C ASP A 101 -3.57 -19.38 -34.35
N ALA A 102 -4.63 -20.11 -34.66
CA ALA A 102 -5.26 -21.07 -33.74
C ALA A 102 -4.37 -22.30 -33.47
N CYS A 103 -3.29 -22.52 -34.22
CA CYS A 103 -2.36 -23.64 -34.04
C CYS A 103 -0.91 -23.20 -34.32
N THR A 104 -0.34 -22.40 -33.44
CA THR A 104 1.04 -21.92 -33.57
C THR A 104 2.09 -22.99 -33.27
N GLU A 105 1.70 -24.02 -32.56
CA GLU A 105 2.55 -25.15 -32.17
C GLU A 105 1.68 -26.39 -31.98
N SER A 106 2.20 -27.57 -32.31
CA SER A 106 1.46 -28.81 -32.13
C SER A 106 2.36 -29.96 -31.69
N HIS A 107 1.78 -30.89 -30.95
CA HIS A 107 2.41 -32.18 -30.64
C HIS A 107 1.33 -33.28 -30.52
N LYS A 108 1.79 -34.53 -30.48
CA LYS A 108 0.89 -35.70 -30.41
C LYS A 108 0.77 -36.21 -28.99
N ILE A 109 -0.44 -36.55 -28.60
CA ILE A 109 -0.75 -37.23 -27.34
C ILE A 109 -1.57 -38.50 -27.63
N ARG A 110 -1.54 -39.46 -26.72
CA ARG A 110 -2.41 -40.63 -26.81
C ARG A 110 -3.65 -40.45 -25.96
N VAL A 111 -4.78 -40.97 -26.45
CA VAL A 111 -6.07 -40.96 -25.76
C VAL A 111 -6.62 -42.38 -25.77
N LYS A 112 -7.06 -42.87 -24.63
CA LYS A 112 -7.72 -44.17 -24.50
C LYS A 112 -9.16 -44.01 -24.07
N LYS A 113 -10.06 -44.75 -24.73
CA LYS A 113 -11.46 -44.85 -24.32
C LYS A 113 -11.62 -45.88 -23.22
N CYS A 114 -11.95 -45.39 -22.02
CA CYS A 114 -12.38 -46.21 -20.88
C CYS A 114 -13.93 -46.17 -20.79
N ASN A 115 -14.52 -47.01 -19.99
CA ASN A 115 -15.96 -46.96 -19.78
C ASN A 115 -16.26 -46.34 -18.39
N PRO A 116 -16.98 -45.17 -18.32
CA PRO A 116 -17.57 -44.39 -19.43
C PRO A 116 -16.68 -43.23 -19.97
N HIS A 117 -15.52 -42.96 -19.43
CA HIS A 117 -14.71 -41.77 -19.65
C HIS A 117 -13.50 -42.00 -20.57
N LEU A 118 -12.78 -40.90 -20.87
CA LEU A 118 -11.52 -40.92 -21.57
C LEU A 118 -10.36 -40.70 -20.60
N VAL A 119 -9.19 -41.27 -20.93
CA VAL A 119 -7.92 -40.93 -20.27
C VAL A 119 -6.93 -40.44 -21.31
N PHE A 120 -6.14 -39.44 -20.95
CA PHE A 120 -5.21 -38.75 -21.83
C PHE A 120 -3.78 -38.92 -21.35
N GLU A 121 -2.86 -39.28 -22.23
CA GLU A 121 -1.44 -39.26 -21.93
C GLU A 121 -0.89 -37.88 -22.19
N LEU A 122 -0.83 -37.06 -21.14
CA LEU A 122 -0.36 -35.68 -21.24
C LEU A 122 1.15 -35.60 -21.05
N ALA A 123 1.77 -34.64 -21.72
CA ALA A 123 3.19 -34.32 -21.61
C ALA A 123 3.35 -32.81 -21.26
N PRO A 124 4.53 -32.39 -20.74
CA PRO A 124 4.81 -30.99 -20.51
C PRO A 124 4.58 -30.14 -21.76
N THR A 125 3.94 -28.97 -21.57
CA THR A 125 3.78 -27.99 -22.63
C THR A 125 5.08 -27.25 -22.88
N SER A 126 5.23 -26.61 -24.05
CA SER A 126 6.48 -25.95 -24.47
C SER A 126 6.86 -24.71 -23.65
N SER A 127 5.89 -24.12 -22.95
CA SER A 127 6.09 -22.88 -22.16
C SER A 127 5.14 -22.81 -20.98
N CYS A 128 5.52 -22.08 -19.94
CA CYS A 128 4.57 -21.66 -18.91
C CYS A 128 3.52 -20.71 -19.49
N ASN A 129 2.38 -20.52 -18.81
CA ASN A 129 1.17 -19.85 -19.30
C ASN A 129 0.50 -20.59 -20.50
N SER A 130 0.76 -21.88 -20.63
CA SER A 130 0.03 -22.76 -21.54
C SER A 130 -0.46 -24.02 -20.79
N ALA A 131 -1.66 -24.46 -21.11
CA ALA A 131 -2.30 -25.61 -20.49
C ALA A 131 -3.28 -26.30 -21.44
N TYR A 132 -3.50 -27.60 -21.19
CA TYR A 132 -4.52 -28.37 -21.91
C TYR A 132 -5.92 -27.90 -21.52
N CYS A 133 -6.74 -27.55 -22.50
CA CYS A 133 -8.14 -27.19 -22.33
C CYS A 133 -9.01 -28.43 -22.34
N PHE A 134 -10.05 -28.42 -21.51
CA PHE A 134 -11.02 -29.52 -21.41
C PHE A 134 -12.44 -28.96 -21.37
N GLU A 135 -13.34 -29.51 -22.15
CA GLU A 135 -14.77 -29.17 -22.14
C GLU A 135 -15.60 -30.36 -21.65
N SER A 136 -16.71 -30.07 -20.96
CA SER A 136 -17.61 -31.12 -20.49
C SER A 136 -18.31 -31.80 -21.67
N THR A 137 -18.30 -33.14 -21.67
CA THR A 137 -19.09 -33.94 -22.66
C THR A 137 -20.56 -34.04 -22.28
N SER A 138 -20.93 -33.60 -21.08
CA SER A 138 -22.32 -33.57 -20.63
C SER A 138 -23.06 -32.41 -21.26
N ILE A 139 -24.18 -32.65 -21.89
CA ILE A 139 -25.10 -31.61 -22.37
C ILE A 139 -25.66 -30.93 -21.12
N CYS A 140 -25.34 -29.64 -20.93
CA CYS A 140 -25.92 -28.82 -19.88
C CYS A 140 -27.42 -28.62 -20.17
N ILE A 141 -28.26 -29.31 -19.44
CA ILE A 141 -29.72 -29.19 -19.54
C ILE A 141 -30.20 -27.93 -18.79
N LEU A 142 -29.47 -27.50 -17.77
CA LEU A 142 -29.80 -26.34 -16.97
C LEU A 142 -28.88 -25.14 -17.32
N ASP A 143 -29.50 -24.00 -17.47
CA ASP A 143 -28.82 -22.74 -17.75
C ASP A 143 -27.94 -22.32 -16.56
N LYS A 144 -26.98 -21.46 -16.85
CA LYS A 144 -26.15 -20.80 -15.84
C LYS A 144 -26.99 -19.81 -15.04
N VAL A 145 -26.91 -19.83 -13.72
CA VAL A 145 -27.54 -18.82 -12.86
C VAL A 145 -26.89 -17.45 -13.05
N THR A 146 -27.62 -16.38 -12.74
CA THR A 146 -27.17 -14.99 -12.87
C THR A 146 -27.08 -14.30 -11.51
N ASP A 147 -26.51 -13.09 -11.49
CA ASP A 147 -26.45 -12.17 -10.35
C ASP A 147 -25.79 -12.79 -9.10
N VAL A 148 -24.80 -13.66 -9.30
CA VAL A 148 -24.09 -14.29 -8.18
C VAL A 148 -23.22 -13.27 -7.48
N SER A 149 -23.41 -13.13 -6.17
CA SER A 149 -22.63 -12.20 -5.34
C SER A 149 -22.52 -12.67 -3.90
N VAL A 150 -21.43 -12.32 -3.22
CA VAL A 150 -21.27 -12.53 -1.78
C VAL A 150 -21.51 -11.20 -1.05
N SER A 151 -22.29 -11.25 0.02
CA SER A 151 -22.52 -10.10 0.89
C SER A 151 -22.61 -10.52 2.36
N PHE A 152 -22.47 -9.55 3.27
CA PHE A 152 -22.80 -9.76 4.67
C PHE A 152 -24.33 -9.98 4.80
N HIS A 153 -24.71 -10.98 5.61
CA HIS A 153 -26.11 -11.35 5.84
C HIS A 153 -26.60 -10.94 7.22
N SER A 154 -26.01 -11.51 8.28
CA SER A 154 -26.48 -11.35 9.64
C SER A 154 -25.41 -11.60 10.68
N VAL A 155 -25.70 -11.21 11.92
CA VAL A 155 -25.00 -11.70 13.11
C VAL A 155 -26.01 -12.48 13.96
N GLU A 156 -25.67 -13.71 14.27
CA GLU A 156 -26.41 -14.55 15.19
C GLU A 156 -25.73 -14.56 16.57
N TRP A 157 -26.51 -14.45 17.63
CA TRP A 157 -26.01 -14.50 18.99
C TRP A 157 -26.49 -15.76 19.69
N ARG A 158 -25.55 -16.59 20.13
CA ARG A 158 -25.86 -17.75 20.96
C ARG A 158 -25.67 -17.41 22.42
N THR A 159 -26.70 -17.68 23.24
CA THR A 159 -26.66 -17.44 24.68
C THR A 159 -26.39 -18.76 25.39
N ASP A 160 -25.34 -18.80 26.19
CA ASP A 160 -25.02 -19.91 27.09
C ASP A 160 -25.17 -19.41 28.56
N ALA A 161 -26.12 -19.98 29.27
CA ALA A 161 -26.37 -19.74 30.69
C ALA A 161 -26.01 -20.97 31.55
N SER A 162 -25.26 -21.93 31.04
CA SER A 162 -24.93 -23.18 31.70
C SER A 162 -24.02 -23.03 32.92
N LYS A 163 -23.41 -21.84 33.11
CA LYS A 163 -22.47 -21.54 34.22
C LYS A 163 -22.95 -20.35 35.06
N PRO A 164 -24.05 -20.45 35.77
CA PRO A 164 -24.51 -19.34 36.60
C PRO A 164 -23.46 -18.94 37.65
N PRO A 165 -23.33 -17.65 37.99
CA PRO A 165 -24.20 -16.52 37.59
C PRO A 165 -23.82 -15.86 36.23
N VAL A 166 -22.86 -16.40 35.48
CA VAL A 166 -22.37 -15.83 34.21
C VAL A 166 -23.23 -16.31 33.04
N VAL A 167 -23.68 -15.37 32.21
CA VAL A 167 -24.32 -15.62 30.94
C VAL A 167 -23.36 -15.18 29.85
N GLN A 168 -23.07 -16.08 28.96
CA GLN A 168 -22.18 -15.87 27.82
C GLN A 168 -22.99 -15.66 26.55
N HIS A 169 -22.68 -14.58 25.82
CA HIS A 169 -23.24 -14.28 24.50
C HIS A 169 -22.14 -14.37 23.46
N ASP A 170 -22.22 -15.38 22.62
CA ASP A 170 -21.21 -15.73 21.60
C ASP A 170 -21.73 -15.38 20.21
N PRO A 171 -21.09 -14.42 19.48
CA PRO A 171 -21.53 -13.99 18.16
C PRO A 171 -21.04 -14.93 17.07
N ASP A 172 -21.83 -14.99 15.99
CA ASP A 172 -21.43 -15.62 14.72
C ASP A 172 -21.94 -14.75 13.57
N PHE A 173 -21.07 -14.22 12.72
CA PHE A 173 -21.51 -13.49 11.56
C PHE A 173 -21.62 -14.41 10.34
N ASN A 174 -22.61 -14.16 9.50
CA ASN A 174 -22.90 -14.94 8.31
C ASN A 174 -22.72 -14.11 7.05
N LEU A 175 -22.05 -14.68 6.06
CA LEU A 175 -22.03 -14.22 4.67
C LEU A 175 -23.03 -15.04 3.87
N ILE A 176 -23.64 -14.46 2.86
CA ILE A 176 -24.60 -15.14 1.99
C ILE A 176 -24.10 -15.11 0.53
N CYS A 177 -24.27 -16.23 -0.15
CA CYS A 177 -24.11 -16.34 -1.60
C CYS A 177 -25.46 -16.06 -2.28
N ASN A 178 -25.66 -14.82 -2.74
CA ASN A 178 -26.85 -14.42 -3.46
C ASN A 178 -26.77 -14.85 -4.91
N PHE A 179 -27.93 -15.19 -5.50
CA PHE A 179 -28.06 -15.46 -6.93
C PHE A 179 -29.51 -15.38 -7.38
N SER A 180 -29.74 -15.17 -8.68
CA SER A 180 -31.06 -15.25 -9.30
C SER A 180 -31.36 -16.69 -9.70
N PRO A 181 -32.38 -17.35 -9.09
CA PRO A 181 -32.70 -18.73 -9.44
C PRO A 181 -33.27 -18.84 -10.87
N LEU A 182 -33.12 -20.01 -11.47
CA LEU A 182 -33.74 -20.31 -12.76
C LEU A 182 -35.25 -20.39 -12.61
N ASN A 183 -35.99 -19.92 -13.64
CA ASN A 183 -37.45 -20.01 -13.67
C ASN A 183 -37.92 -21.41 -14.07
N MET A 184 -37.52 -22.40 -13.27
CA MET A 184 -37.82 -23.82 -13.47
C MET A 184 -38.17 -24.48 -12.13
N PRO A 185 -39.20 -25.32 -12.06
CA PRO A 185 -39.55 -26.04 -10.82
C PRO A 185 -38.55 -27.13 -10.51
N ASN A 186 -38.42 -27.46 -9.22
CA ASN A 186 -37.62 -28.58 -8.71
C ASN A 186 -36.11 -28.50 -9.03
N VAL A 187 -35.59 -27.32 -9.26
CA VAL A 187 -34.12 -27.11 -9.40
C VAL A 187 -33.50 -26.92 -8.04
N LEU A 188 -32.38 -27.61 -7.81
CA LEU A 188 -31.51 -27.46 -6.65
C LEU A 188 -30.24 -26.71 -7.06
N TYR A 189 -29.67 -26.00 -6.13
CA TYR A 189 -28.47 -25.21 -6.36
C TYR A 189 -27.36 -25.67 -5.43
N LYS A 190 -26.24 -26.11 -6.00
CA LYS A 190 -25.02 -26.45 -5.27
C LYS A 190 -24.17 -25.22 -5.11
N ILE A 191 -23.85 -24.90 -3.87
CA ILE A 191 -22.99 -23.77 -3.49
C ILE A 191 -21.64 -24.31 -3.05
N THR A 192 -20.58 -23.79 -3.66
CA THR A 192 -19.20 -24.07 -3.21
C THR A 192 -18.54 -22.74 -2.83
N TRP A 193 -17.89 -22.72 -1.68
CA TRP A 193 -17.23 -21.55 -1.17
C TRP A 193 -15.73 -21.61 -1.36
N TYR A 194 -15.13 -20.45 -1.61
CA TYR A 194 -13.69 -20.29 -1.78
C TYR A 194 -13.19 -19.15 -0.91
N ILE A 195 -12.04 -19.36 -0.24
CA ILE A 195 -11.33 -18.32 0.51
C ILE A 195 -9.90 -18.23 0.00
N ASN A 196 -9.47 -17.04 -0.43
CA ASN A 196 -8.17 -16.80 -1.08
C ASN A 196 -7.90 -17.82 -2.20
N SER A 197 -8.92 -18.07 -3.05
CA SER A 197 -8.90 -19.04 -4.15
C SER A 197 -8.75 -20.51 -3.75
N THR A 198 -8.86 -20.83 -2.46
CA THR A 198 -8.86 -22.22 -1.96
C THR A 198 -10.30 -22.64 -1.71
N GLU A 199 -10.69 -23.76 -2.31
CA GLU A 199 -12.02 -24.38 -2.07
C GLU A 199 -12.15 -24.83 -0.62
N ILE A 200 -13.28 -24.48 -0.01
CA ILE A 200 -13.67 -24.98 1.31
C ILE A 200 -14.46 -26.27 1.10
N PRO A 201 -14.12 -27.38 1.75
CA PRO A 201 -14.81 -28.66 1.59
C PRO A 201 -16.18 -28.66 2.30
N MET A 202 -16.98 -27.63 2.04
CA MET A 202 -18.34 -27.45 2.52
C MET A 202 -19.26 -27.31 1.31
N GLN A 203 -20.00 -28.36 1.00
CA GLN A 203 -21.02 -28.31 -0.04
C GLN A 203 -22.38 -28.02 0.60
N GLN A 204 -23.03 -26.99 0.10
CA GLN A 204 -24.41 -26.66 0.46
C GLN A 204 -25.31 -26.90 -0.74
N VAL A 205 -26.50 -27.43 -0.48
CA VAL A 205 -27.54 -27.60 -1.51
C VAL A 205 -28.80 -26.90 -1.02
N VAL A 206 -29.29 -25.96 -1.82
CA VAL A 206 -30.47 -25.17 -1.52
C VAL A 206 -31.47 -25.22 -2.67
N SER A 207 -32.74 -24.97 -2.40
CA SER A 207 -33.77 -24.72 -3.42
C SER A 207 -33.95 -23.21 -3.64
N ALA A 208 -34.77 -22.83 -4.62
CA ALA A 208 -35.11 -21.43 -4.81
C ALA A 208 -35.77 -20.78 -3.57
N ASP A 209 -36.56 -21.55 -2.81
CA ASP A 209 -37.25 -21.08 -1.60
C ASP A 209 -36.34 -21.05 -0.35
N THR A 210 -35.25 -21.82 -0.34
CA THR A 210 -34.30 -21.91 0.80
C THR A 210 -32.94 -21.29 0.50
N ARG A 211 -32.84 -20.45 -0.54
CA ARG A 211 -31.58 -19.81 -0.96
C ARG A 211 -30.95 -18.93 0.12
N GLU A 212 -31.73 -18.43 1.08
CA GLU A 212 -31.25 -17.72 2.27
C GLU A 212 -30.33 -18.56 3.15
N ASN A 213 -30.38 -19.90 3.03
CA ASN A 213 -29.50 -20.83 3.73
C ASN A 213 -28.16 -21.03 3.01
N ALA A 214 -27.92 -20.37 1.85
CA ALA A 214 -26.62 -20.40 1.17
C ALA A 214 -25.61 -19.49 1.90
N THR A 215 -25.27 -19.84 3.15
CA THR A 215 -24.49 -18.99 4.04
C THR A 215 -23.16 -19.65 4.44
N LEU A 216 -22.15 -18.81 4.66
CA LEU A 216 -20.86 -19.17 5.26
C LEU A 216 -20.72 -18.41 6.57
N SER A 217 -20.69 -19.12 7.70
CA SER A 217 -20.54 -18.51 9.00
C SER A 217 -19.06 -18.31 9.38
N ALA A 218 -18.78 -17.39 10.31
CA ALA A 218 -17.44 -17.23 10.86
C ALA A 218 -16.95 -18.51 11.54
N LYS A 219 -17.84 -19.26 12.19
CA LYS A 219 -17.52 -20.55 12.82
C LYS A 219 -17.20 -21.63 11.79
N ASP A 220 -17.85 -21.61 10.62
CA ASP A 220 -17.48 -22.51 9.51
C ASP A 220 -16.09 -22.17 8.99
N MET A 221 -15.79 -20.88 8.81
CA MET A 221 -14.45 -20.44 8.42
C MET A 221 -13.39 -20.97 9.41
N LEU A 222 -13.63 -20.84 10.72
CA LEU A 222 -12.74 -21.36 11.77
C LEU A 222 -12.57 -22.88 11.70
N ARG A 223 -13.67 -23.64 11.44
CA ARG A 223 -13.63 -25.09 11.28
C ARG A 223 -12.70 -25.52 10.15
N TYR A 224 -12.62 -24.73 9.10
CA TYR A 224 -11.72 -24.95 7.96
C TYR A 224 -10.38 -24.21 8.09
N ASN A 225 -9.98 -23.89 9.34
CA ASN A 225 -8.68 -23.29 9.69
C ASN A 225 -8.44 -21.86 9.20
N ILE A 226 -9.49 -21.14 8.84
CA ILE A 226 -9.41 -19.70 8.55
C ILE A 226 -9.51 -18.94 9.87
N LYS A 227 -8.37 -18.62 10.45
CA LYS A 227 -8.27 -18.03 11.81
C LYS A 227 -8.28 -16.51 11.82
N LYS A 228 -8.13 -15.87 10.67
CA LYS A 228 -8.03 -14.41 10.54
C LYS A 228 -8.83 -13.90 9.37
N LEU A 229 -9.37 -12.71 9.51
CA LEU A 229 -10.01 -11.95 8.44
C LEU A 229 -8.98 -11.20 7.56
N ASN A 230 -9.42 -10.25 6.77
CA ASN A 230 -8.71 -9.65 5.63
C ASN A 230 -8.44 -10.67 4.52
N VAL A 231 -9.46 -11.46 4.21
CA VAL A 231 -9.44 -12.50 3.18
C VAL A 231 -10.43 -12.20 2.06
N PHE A 232 -10.13 -12.69 0.86
CA PHE A 232 -11.06 -12.65 -0.26
C PHE A 232 -11.93 -13.92 -0.28
N ILE A 233 -13.23 -13.73 -0.44
CA ILE A 233 -14.23 -14.81 -0.44
C ILE A 233 -15.04 -14.70 -1.71
N HIS A 234 -15.30 -15.83 -2.35
CA HIS A 234 -16.28 -15.94 -3.43
C HIS A 234 -17.02 -17.27 -3.32
N CYS A 235 -18.14 -17.34 -3.99
CA CYS A 235 -18.93 -18.56 -4.11
C CYS A 235 -19.16 -18.91 -5.58
N THR A 236 -19.32 -20.20 -5.84
CA THR A 236 -19.84 -20.69 -7.13
C THR A 236 -21.18 -21.34 -6.90
N VAL A 237 -22.07 -21.14 -7.87
CA VAL A 237 -23.42 -21.69 -7.85
C VAL A 237 -23.66 -22.49 -9.13
N GLY A 238 -24.06 -23.74 -8.97
CA GLY A 238 -24.41 -24.61 -10.08
C GLY A 238 -25.78 -25.24 -9.91
N ALA A 239 -26.64 -25.14 -10.92
CA ALA A 239 -27.96 -25.74 -10.92
C ALA A 239 -27.89 -27.25 -11.20
N VAL A 240 -28.68 -28.04 -10.47
CA VAL A 240 -28.81 -29.52 -10.62
C VAL A 240 -30.27 -29.95 -10.46
N THR A 241 -30.60 -31.10 -11.00
CA THR A 241 -31.96 -31.70 -10.84
C THR A 241 -32.04 -32.62 -9.63
N GLN A 242 -30.92 -33.21 -9.23
CA GLN A 242 -30.81 -34.08 -8.06
C GLN A 242 -29.56 -33.69 -7.24
N ASN A 243 -29.60 -33.98 -5.95
CA ASN A 243 -28.46 -33.72 -5.07
C ASN A 243 -27.18 -34.49 -5.44
N THR A 244 -27.31 -35.64 -6.09
CA THR A 244 -26.19 -36.44 -6.56
C THR A 244 -25.52 -35.90 -7.82
N ASP A 245 -26.21 -35.05 -8.58
CA ASP A 245 -25.73 -34.57 -9.86
C ASP A 245 -24.55 -33.62 -9.69
N THR A 246 -23.66 -33.60 -10.67
CA THR A 246 -22.60 -32.57 -10.76
C THR A 246 -23.08 -31.43 -11.63
N PRO A 247 -23.00 -30.18 -11.14
CA PRO A 247 -23.39 -29.04 -11.98
C PRO A 247 -22.47 -28.92 -13.19
N CYS A 248 -23.07 -28.75 -14.37
CA CYS A 248 -22.32 -28.59 -15.60
C CYS A 248 -22.03 -27.11 -15.95
N ALA A 249 -22.87 -26.21 -15.48
CA ALA A 249 -22.68 -24.77 -15.63
C ALA A 249 -22.54 -24.11 -14.26
N LEU A 250 -21.39 -23.53 -13.99
CA LEU A 250 -21.11 -22.81 -12.75
C LEU A 250 -21.10 -21.31 -13.00
N ALA A 251 -21.77 -20.57 -12.11
CA ALA A 251 -21.68 -19.13 -12.02
C ALA A 251 -20.83 -18.79 -10.80
N GLU A 252 -19.89 -17.86 -10.96
CA GLU A 252 -18.99 -17.41 -9.91
C GLU A 252 -19.31 -15.98 -9.50
N SER A 253 -19.26 -15.69 -8.21
CA SER A 253 -19.41 -14.33 -7.69
C SER A 253 -18.13 -13.51 -7.87
N PRO A 254 -18.23 -12.17 -7.93
CA PRO A 254 -17.09 -11.30 -7.69
C PRO A 254 -16.47 -11.58 -6.31
N LEU A 255 -15.18 -11.25 -6.17
CA LEU A 255 -14.48 -11.38 -4.91
C LEU A 255 -15.06 -10.43 -3.86
N PHE A 256 -15.51 -10.95 -2.74
CA PHE A 256 -15.88 -10.20 -1.55
C PHE A 256 -14.70 -10.18 -0.59
N PHE A 257 -14.30 -9.00 -0.16
CA PHE A 257 -13.24 -8.85 0.85
C PHE A 257 -13.88 -8.84 2.24
N ALA A 258 -13.61 -9.83 3.06
CA ALA A 258 -14.07 -9.92 4.44
C ALA A 258 -13.01 -9.37 5.40
N GLY A 259 -13.23 -8.18 5.96
CA GLY A 259 -12.28 -7.52 6.84
C GLY A 259 -12.41 -6.00 6.84
N ILE A 260 -11.28 -5.29 6.82
CA ILE A 260 -11.21 -3.83 6.81
C ILE A 260 -10.57 -3.38 5.49
N LYS A 261 -11.36 -2.74 4.64
CA LYS A 261 -10.89 -2.15 3.37
C LYS A 261 -10.24 -0.79 3.60
N ILE A 262 -9.13 -0.55 2.91
CA ILE A 262 -8.53 0.77 2.76
C ILE A 262 -9.09 1.37 1.48
N LEU A 263 -9.83 2.49 1.59
CA LEU A 263 -10.47 3.15 0.44
C LEU A 263 -9.61 4.24 -0.16
N SER A 264 -8.66 4.78 0.62
CA SER A 264 -7.74 5.81 0.15
C SER A 264 -6.79 5.27 -0.90
N SER A 265 -6.56 6.04 -1.97
CA SER A 265 -5.53 5.73 -2.97
C SER A 265 -4.13 5.86 -2.36
N LEU A 266 -3.23 4.96 -2.72
CA LEU A 266 -1.84 4.96 -2.25
C LEU A 266 -0.88 5.33 -3.38
N PRO A 267 0.24 6.04 -3.10
CA PRO A 267 0.61 6.64 -1.83
C PRO A 267 -0.25 7.86 -1.48
N ILE A 268 -0.49 8.08 -0.18
CA ILE A 268 -1.17 9.28 0.30
C ILE A 268 -0.20 10.45 0.23
N THR A 269 -0.59 11.54 -0.41
CA THR A 269 0.25 12.74 -0.52
C THR A 269 -0.34 13.87 0.32
N MET A 270 0.48 14.52 1.14
CA MET A 270 0.10 15.70 1.92
C MET A 270 1.16 16.79 1.82
N LYS A 271 0.74 18.06 1.96
CA LYS A 271 1.66 19.16 2.10
C LYS A 271 2.23 19.21 3.52
N ARG A 272 3.43 19.74 3.66
CA ARG A 272 4.01 20.05 4.96
C ARG A 272 3.11 21.05 5.71
N GLY A 273 2.87 20.81 7.00
CA GLY A 273 1.92 21.59 7.79
C GLY A 273 0.46 21.36 7.42
N GLY A 274 0.19 20.48 6.45
CA GLY A 274 -1.14 20.14 5.99
C GLY A 274 -1.67 18.84 6.62
N SER A 275 -2.80 18.40 6.10
CA SER A 275 -3.45 17.16 6.51
C SER A 275 -3.84 16.32 5.30
N ALA A 276 -3.99 15.01 5.54
CA ALA A 276 -4.57 14.05 4.61
C ALA A 276 -5.59 13.19 5.33
N ILE A 277 -6.56 12.66 4.60
CA ILE A 277 -7.60 11.79 5.15
C ILE A 277 -7.35 10.37 4.70
N ILE A 278 -7.32 9.43 5.63
CA ILE A 278 -7.33 8.00 5.39
C ILE A 278 -8.74 7.49 5.65
N GLN A 279 -9.26 6.77 4.67
CA GLN A 279 -10.59 6.21 4.71
C GLN A 279 -10.50 4.69 4.85
N LEU A 280 -11.12 4.17 5.90
CA LEU A 280 -11.23 2.75 6.19
C LEU A 280 -12.69 2.35 6.24
N GLN A 281 -13.01 1.15 5.76
CA GLN A 281 -14.37 0.62 5.79
C GLN A 281 -14.38 -0.84 6.23
N PRO A 282 -15.06 -1.18 7.33
CA PRO A 282 -15.37 -2.56 7.67
C PRO A 282 -16.32 -3.16 6.62
N THR A 283 -16.09 -4.40 6.24
CA THR A 283 -16.97 -5.16 5.34
C THR A 283 -17.74 -6.26 6.05
N VAL A 284 -17.35 -6.53 7.29
CA VAL A 284 -18.04 -7.36 8.27
C VAL A 284 -18.05 -6.64 9.62
N PRO A 285 -19.11 -6.78 10.43
CA PRO A 285 -19.19 -6.10 11.71
C PRO A 285 -18.13 -6.66 12.69
N PHE A 286 -17.55 -5.77 13.48
CA PHE A 286 -16.64 -6.17 14.57
C PHE A 286 -17.46 -6.74 15.72
N VAL A 287 -17.39 -8.06 15.92
CA VAL A 287 -18.12 -8.75 16.96
C VAL A 287 -17.18 -9.47 17.91
N SER A 288 -17.58 -9.54 19.18
CA SER A 288 -16.82 -10.16 20.26
C SER A 288 -17.79 -10.84 21.23
N GLU A 289 -17.34 -11.89 21.89
CA GLU A 289 -18.06 -12.53 22.98
C GLU A 289 -18.28 -11.55 24.12
N ILE A 290 -19.45 -11.61 24.75
CA ILE A 290 -19.84 -10.79 25.87
C ILE A 290 -20.21 -11.68 27.05
N LEU A 291 -19.65 -11.39 28.24
CA LEU A 291 -19.97 -12.07 29.48
C LEU A 291 -20.77 -11.12 30.38
N VAL A 292 -21.91 -11.58 30.87
CA VAL A 292 -22.85 -10.80 31.69
C VAL A 292 -23.18 -11.54 32.96
N ILE A 293 -23.23 -10.82 34.10
CA ILE A 293 -23.77 -11.29 35.39
C ILE A 293 -24.94 -10.40 35.76
N GLY A 294 -26.14 -10.95 35.78
CA GLY A 294 -27.36 -10.17 35.98
C GLY A 294 -27.53 -9.10 34.92
N ASN A 295 -27.37 -7.83 35.28
CA ASN A 295 -27.45 -6.68 34.39
C ASN A 295 -26.07 -6.02 34.14
N ILE A 296 -24.98 -6.65 34.59
CA ILE A 296 -23.63 -6.08 34.53
C ILE A 296 -22.81 -6.84 33.51
N VAL A 297 -22.24 -6.14 32.55
CA VAL A 297 -21.23 -6.69 31.65
C VAL A 297 -19.94 -6.88 32.44
N VAL A 298 -19.54 -8.13 32.63
CA VAL A 298 -18.35 -8.50 33.41
C VAL A 298 -17.10 -8.49 32.59
N SER A 299 -17.22 -8.88 31.34
CA SER A 299 -16.10 -8.93 30.39
C SER A 299 -16.59 -8.58 29.00
N GLU A 300 -16.06 -7.50 28.48
CA GLU A 300 -16.21 -7.05 27.11
C GLU A 300 -14.84 -6.56 26.64
N LEU A 301 -14.21 -7.31 25.74
CA LEU A 301 -13.01 -6.85 25.06
C LEU A 301 -13.41 -6.55 23.61
N PRO A 302 -13.71 -5.30 23.30
CA PRO A 302 -14.10 -4.94 21.94
C PRO A 302 -12.93 -5.13 20.99
N VAL A 303 -13.21 -5.57 19.79
CA VAL A 303 -12.24 -5.49 18.69
C VAL A 303 -11.89 -4.02 18.49
N ALA A 304 -10.62 -3.72 18.44
CA ALA A 304 -10.14 -2.37 18.21
C ALA A 304 -9.17 -2.33 17.05
N LEU A 305 -9.24 -1.26 16.26
CA LEU A 305 -8.28 -0.95 15.21
C LEU A 305 -7.44 0.25 15.64
N ASP A 306 -6.15 0.04 15.80
CA ASP A 306 -5.18 1.07 16.10
C ASP A 306 -4.51 1.55 14.82
N VAL A 307 -4.52 2.85 14.60
CA VAL A 307 -3.78 3.54 13.54
C VAL A 307 -2.61 4.25 14.17
N ARG A 308 -1.38 3.89 13.78
CA ARG A 308 -0.15 4.46 14.33
C ARG A 308 0.75 5.00 13.23
N VAL A 309 1.41 6.11 13.52
CA VAL A 309 2.55 6.56 12.70
C VAL A 309 3.76 5.68 13.03
N GLY A 310 4.40 5.16 12.02
CA GLY A 310 5.35 4.04 12.06
C GLY A 310 6.64 4.22 12.82
N ASP A 311 6.76 5.24 13.68
CA ASP A 311 7.89 5.34 14.58
C ASP A 311 7.41 5.47 16.04
N THR A 312 8.08 4.77 16.94
CA THR A 312 7.64 4.45 18.31
C THR A 312 7.38 5.64 19.22
N LYS A 313 7.61 6.88 18.79
CA LYS A 313 7.51 8.09 19.64
C LYS A 313 6.90 9.32 19.01
N CYS A 314 6.16 9.24 17.89
CA CYS A 314 5.71 10.42 17.14
C CYS A 314 6.83 11.42 16.79
N GLN A 315 8.05 10.94 16.62
CA GLN A 315 9.20 11.80 16.32
C GLN A 315 9.12 12.46 14.95
N SER A 316 8.26 11.94 14.08
CA SER A 316 8.04 12.46 12.72
C SER A 316 7.13 13.68 12.66
N GLN A 317 6.62 14.19 13.80
CA GLN A 317 5.69 15.32 13.85
C GLN A 317 4.39 15.10 13.08
N THR A 318 4.12 13.85 12.75
CA THR A 318 2.87 13.44 12.11
C THR A 318 1.98 12.81 13.17
N THR A 319 0.79 13.35 13.32
CA THR A 319 -0.18 12.91 14.32
C THR A 319 -1.47 12.42 13.67
N VAL A 320 -2.20 11.55 14.36
CA VAL A 320 -3.54 11.14 13.99
C VAL A 320 -4.54 12.10 14.64
N ASN A 321 -5.47 12.63 13.88
CA ASN A 321 -6.48 13.62 14.31
C ASN A 321 -5.92 14.84 15.07
N GLY A 322 -4.64 15.17 14.84
CA GLY A 322 -4.00 16.37 15.37
C GLY A 322 -3.50 16.27 16.82
N HIS A 323 -3.76 15.19 17.53
CA HIS A 323 -3.51 15.12 18.98
C HIS A 323 -2.64 13.95 19.45
N SER A 324 -2.61 12.84 18.72
CA SER A 324 -1.93 11.61 19.17
C SER A 324 -1.20 10.89 18.04
N CYS A 325 -0.26 10.02 18.42
CA CYS A 325 0.41 9.12 17.48
C CYS A 325 -0.44 7.93 17.06
N SER A 326 -1.50 7.66 17.79
CA SER A 326 -2.42 6.55 17.53
C SER A 326 -3.84 6.94 17.90
N GLU A 327 -4.77 6.39 17.17
CA GLU A 327 -6.20 6.46 17.48
C GLU A 327 -6.81 5.08 17.36
N THR A 328 -7.81 4.81 18.19
CA THR A 328 -8.45 3.51 18.29
C THR A 328 -9.91 3.60 17.90
N ILE A 329 -10.32 2.83 16.88
CA ILE A 329 -11.73 2.53 16.64
C ILE A 329 -12.10 1.33 17.51
N LYS A 330 -13.07 1.51 18.37
CA LYS A 330 -13.66 0.41 19.12
C LYS A 330 -14.77 -0.25 18.29
N GLY A 331 -14.78 -1.56 18.28
CA GLY A 331 -15.93 -2.35 17.86
C GLY A 331 -17.13 -2.12 18.77
N TYR A 332 -18.20 -2.85 18.51
CA TYR A 332 -19.43 -2.72 19.28
C TYR A 332 -19.21 -2.92 20.77
N THR A 333 -19.63 -1.93 21.54
CA THR A 333 -19.80 -2.03 22.99
C THR A 333 -21.25 -2.30 23.29
N TYR A 334 -21.51 -3.16 24.28
CA TYR A 334 -22.85 -3.38 24.83
C TYR A 334 -23.38 -2.08 25.43
N GLN A 335 -24.07 -1.30 24.62
CA GLN A 335 -24.81 -0.12 25.10
C GLN A 335 -26.30 -0.46 25.16
N ASN A 336 -26.82 -0.55 26.37
CA ASN A 336 -28.23 -0.75 26.73
C ASN A 336 -28.83 -2.16 26.54
N ARG A 337 -28.83 -2.84 27.62
CA ARG A 337 -29.71 -3.84 28.25
C ARG A 337 -30.66 -4.76 27.45
N ILE A 338 -30.95 -4.58 26.17
CA ILE A 338 -32.08 -5.34 25.57
C ILE A 338 -31.87 -5.81 24.09
N GLN A 339 -30.93 -5.30 23.33
CA GLN A 339 -30.82 -5.72 21.90
C GLN A 339 -29.37 -5.90 21.47
N TYR A 340 -29.01 -7.17 21.24
CA TYR A 340 -27.83 -7.56 20.47
C TYR A 340 -28.07 -7.26 18.98
N GLN A 341 -28.16 -5.97 18.64
CA GLN A 341 -28.37 -5.54 17.25
C GLN A 341 -27.05 -5.05 16.66
N THR A 342 -26.76 -5.52 15.47
CA THR A 342 -25.75 -4.90 14.64
C THR A 342 -26.15 -3.44 14.40
N PRO A 343 -25.37 -2.42 14.83
CA PRO A 343 -25.75 -1.03 14.60
C PRO A 343 -25.98 -0.75 13.11
N ALA A 344 -26.95 0.09 12.81
CA ALA A 344 -27.35 0.41 11.44
C ALA A 344 -26.21 0.92 10.53
N ASN A 345 -25.12 1.45 11.10
CA ASN A 345 -24.00 2.07 10.39
C ASN A 345 -22.65 1.35 10.59
N TRP A 346 -22.66 0.05 10.91
CA TRP A 346 -21.43 -0.70 11.18
C TRP A 346 -20.44 -0.71 9.99
N ASN A 347 -20.93 -0.58 8.76
CA ASN A 347 -20.16 -0.54 7.53
C ASN A 347 -19.83 0.89 7.05
N GLY A 348 -20.04 1.87 7.92
CA GLY A 348 -19.73 3.27 7.62
C GLY A 348 -18.23 3.48 7.34
N VAL A 349 -17.94 4.43 6.46
CA VAL A 349 -16.56 4.85 6.22
C VAL A 349 -16.05 5.64 7.43
N VAL A 350 -14.94 5.21 7.99
CA VAL A 350 -14.26 5.90 9.08
C VAL A 350 -13.11 6.71 8.51
N ASN A 351 -13.09 8.01 8.84
CA ASN A 351 -12.09 8.94 8.38
C ASN A 351 -11.08 9.23 9.48
N TYR A 352 -9.79 9.06 9.18
CA TYR A 352 -8.70 9.50 10.03
C TYR A 352 -8.01 10.67 9.36
N THR A 353 -7.89 11.78 10.08
CA THR A 353 -7.13 12.94 9.62
C THR A 353 -5.70 12.79 10.10
N ILE A 354 -4.79 12.61 9.18
CA ILE A 354 -3.35 12.62 9.45
C ILE A 354 -2.88 14.06 9.30
N VAL A 355 -2.27 14.60 10.34
CA VAL A 355 -1.76 15.98 10.38
C VAL A 355 -0.25 15.94 10.50
N ASN A 356 0.43 16.59 9.58
CA ASN A 356 1.86 16.85 9.68
C ASN A 356 2.07 18.25 10.27
N GLN A 357 2.68 18.33 11.45
CA GLN A 357 2.97 19.59 12.10
C GLN A 357 4.16 20.26 11.40
N ASN A 358 4.04 21.55 11.12
CA ASN A 358 5.12 22.34 10.55
C ASN A 358 6.13 22.71 11.63
N THR A 359 6.89 21.76 12.15
CA THR A 359 7.94 21.99 13.11
C THR A 359 9.31 21.98 12.44
N ALA A 360 10.29 22.60 13.11
CA ALA A 360 11.62 22.95 12.60
C ALA A 360 12.58 21.76 12.35
N ALA A 361 12.13 20.54 12.29
CA ALA A 361 13.00 19.41 12.01
C ALA A 361 13.16 19.18 10.52
N PHE A 362 14.36 18.88 10.10
CA PHE A 362 14.78 18.56 8.73
C PHE A 362 13.65 18.01 7.85
N SER A 363 13.23 18.73 6.84
CA SER A 363 12.42 18.12 5.84
C SER A 363 12.69 18.63 4.44
N ILE A 364 13.45 17.89 3.80
CA ILE A 364 13.28 17.52 2.41
C ILE A 364 12.06 16.61 2.39
N ALA A 365 11.27 16.63 1.31
CA ALA A 365 10.17 15.68 1.10
C ALA A 365 10.52 14.31 1.70
N HIS A 366 9.73 13.86 2.66
CA HIS A 366 10.00 12.62 3.38
C HIS A 366 8.77 11.72 3.34
N SER A 367 9.02 10.44 3.47
CA SER A 367 7.97 9.45 3.52
C SER A 367 7.77 8.99 4.96
N VAL A 368 6.52 8.92 5.38
CA VAL A 368 6.11 8.38 6.69
C VAL A 368 5.25 7.16 6.42
N THR A 369 5.47 6.06 7.14
CA THR A 369 4.63 4.87 7.04
C THR A 369 3.60 4.87 8.16
N LEU A 370 2.32 4.68 7.82
CA LEU A 370 1.29 4.36 8.79
C LEU A 370 1.19 2.85 8.96
N GLN A 371 1.08 2.43 10.19
CA GLN A 371 0.84 1.06 10.58
C GLN A 371 -0.58 0.92 11.09
N LEU A 372 -1.28 -0.08 10.57
CA LEU A 372 -2.58 -0.50 11.04
C LEU A 372 -2.39 -1.80 11.84
N THR A 373 -2.93 -1.84 13.04
CA THR A 373 -2.94 -3.04 13.88
C THR A 373 -4.33 -3.24 14.47
N THR A 374 -4.78 -4.48 14.58
CA THR A 374 -6.05 -4.81 15.21
C THR A 374 -5.81 -5.60 16.48
N SER A 375 -6.57 -5.29 17.54
CA SER A 375 -6.72 -6.16 18.71
C SER A 375 -7.77 -7.23 18.44
N SER A 376 -7.64 -8.37 19.11
CA SER A 376 -8.69 -9.39 19.13
C SER A 376 -9.77 -9.04 20.15
N GLY A 377 -11.01 -9.42 19.86
CA GLY A 377 -12.07 -9.49 20.85
C GLY A 377 -12.04 -10.80 21.65
N HIS A 378 -13.01 -10.96 22.57
CA HIS A 378 -13.24 -12.23 23.27
C HIS A 378 -13.94 -13.26 22.37
N GLY A 379 -13.80 -14.53 22.71
CA GLY A 379 -14.37 -15.66 21.99
C GLY A 379 -13.66 -15.98 20.67
N THR A 380 -14.06 -17.09 20.06
CA THR A 380 -13.39 -17.60 18.86
C THR A 380 -13.54 -16.68 17.65
N VAL A 381 -14.73 -16.12 17.45
CA VAL A 381 -15.00 -15.18 16.35
C VAL A 381 -14.33 -13.82 16.60
N GLY A 382 -14.34 -13.31 17.84
CA GLY A 382 -13.63 -12.09 18.20
C GLY A 382 -12.11 -12.16 17.94
N GLN A 383 -11.53 -13.34 18.11
CA GLN A 383 -10.10 -13.58 17.84
C GLN A 383 -9.74 -13.52 16.34
N MET A 384 -10.69 -13.73 15.43
CA MET A 384 -10.44 -13.63 13.98
C MET A 384 -10.05 -12.21 13.54
N PHE A 385 -10.37 -11.20 14.33
CA PHE A 385 -10.01 -9.80 14.07
C PHE A 385 -8.61 -9.45 14.58
N GLY A 386 -8.00 -10.31 15.42
CA GLY A 386 -6.70 -10.02 16.04
C GLY A 386 -5.53 -10.10 15.07
N ALA A 387 -4.65 -9.08 15.12
CA ALA A 387 -3.43 -9.00 14.32
C ALA A 387 -3.68 -9.24 12.81
N LEU A 388 -4.66 -8.53 12.25
CA LEU A 388 -4.92 -8.57 10.82
C LEU A 388 -3.73 -8.03 10.03
N SER A 389 -3.48 -8.61 8.86
CA SER A 389 -2.44 -8.13 7.95
C SER A 389 -2.98 -6.97 7.13
N PHE A 390 -2.22 -5.87 7.12
CA PHE A 390 -2.49 -4.72 6.27
C PHE A 390 -1.25 -4.41 5.43
N PRO A 391 -1.42 -3.84 4.24
CA PRO A 391 -0.29 -3.30 3.50
C PRO A 391 0.27 -2.08 4.24
N ASP A 392 1.55 -1.81 4.04
CA ASP A 392 2.15 -0.54 4.47
C ASP A 392 1.47 0.63 3.77
N LEU A 393 1.11 1.67 4.54
CA LEU A 393 0.47 2.87 4.04
C LEU A 393 1.49 4.03 3.96
N PRO A 394 2.19 4.20 2.82
CA PRO A 394 3.15 5.28 2.68
C PRO A 394 2.43 6.61 2.53
N ILE A 395 2.83 7.58 3.37
CA ILE A 395 2.43 8.98 3.28
C ILE A 395 3.64 9.77 2.79
N GLN A 396 3.48 10.44 1.66
CA GLN A 396 4.48 11.33 1.11
C GLN A 396 4.17 12.76 1.57
N VAL A 397 5.02 13.32 2.42
CA VAL A 397 4.96 14.72 2.80
C VAL A 397 5.74 15.52 1.77
N VAL A 398 5.03 16.32 0.99
CA VAL A 398 5.61 17.18 -0.06
C VAL A 398 5.59 18.62 0.39
N GLU A 399 6.58 19.38 -0.05
CA GLU A 399 6.62 20.83 0.23
C GLU A 399 5.75 21.58 -0.78
N ASP A 400 5.13 22.68 -0.33
CA ASP A 400 4.48 23.62 -1.22
C ASP A 400 5.54 24.49 -1.92
N VAL A 401 5.91 24.04 -3.10
CA VAL A 401 7.03 24.66 -3.83
C VAL A 401 6.70 26.02 -4.43
N HIS A 402 5.44 26.45 -4.45
CA HIS A 402 5.04 27.67 -5.16
C HIS A 402 5.30 28.97 -4.39
N SER A 403 5.27 28.93 -3.04
CA SER A 403 5.46 30.14 -2.22
C SER A 403 6.93 30.53 -2.01
N TRP A 404 7.86 29.59 -2.12
CA TRP A 404 9.27 29.82 -1.80
C TRP A 404 10.28 29.30 -2.85
N LYS A 405 9.87 28.38 -3.74
CA LYS A 405 10.77 27.81 -4.74
C LYS A 405 11.24 28.87 -5.74
N GLY A 406 12.55 28.97 -5.90
CA GLY A 406 13.19 29.92 -6.79
C GLY A 406 13.43 31.30 -6.13
N LYS A 407 12.89 31.53 -4.94
CA LYS A 407 13.21 32.71 -4.16
C LYS A 407 14.55 32.58 -3.47
N HIS A 408 15.24 33.68 -3.33
CA HIS A 408 16.49 33.78 -2.59
C HIS A 408 16.72 35.21 -2.12
N CYS A 409 17.32 35.33 -0.95
CA CYS A 409 17.91 36.57 -0.46
C CYS A 409 19.41 36.49 -0.66
N PHE A 410 20.03 37.62 -0.94
CA PHE A 410 21.49 37.66 -0.96
C PHE A 410 22.02 38.98 -0.36
N ALA A 411 23.26 38.86 0.12
CA ALA A 411 24.12 39.97 0.48
C ALA A 411 25.46 39.74 -0.22
N ASN A 412 25.72 40.47 -1.27
CA ASN A 412 26.91 40.32 -2.10
C ASN A 412 27.81 41.55 -1.91
N THR A 413 29.07 41.39 -2.13
CA THR A 413 30.05 42.49 -2.12
C THR A 413 29.71 43.49 -3.21
N ASP A 414 29.65 44.65 -2.89
CA ASP A 414 29.80 45.76 -1.98
C ASP A 414 28.37 46.27 -1.52
N PRO A 415 27.89 46.00 -0.30
CA PRO A 415 26.81 44.98 -0.07
C PRO A 415 25.52 45.33 -0.78
N HIS A 416 25.45 44.85 -2.03
CA HIS A 416 24.20 44.75 -2.75
C HIS A 416 23.31 43.71 -2.08
N MET A 417 22.18 44.16 -1.62
CA MET A 417 21.22 43.34 -0.86
C MET A 417 20.00 43.02 -1.70
N LYS A 418 19.43 41.88 -1.50
CA LYS A 418 18.15 41.49 -2.09
C LYS A 418 17.30 40.75 -1.08
N THR A 419 16.05 41.19 -0.89
CA THR A 419 15.09 40.47 -0.03
C THR A 419 14.53 39.22 -0.69
N PHE A 420 13.86 38.39 0.07
CA PHE A 420 13.15 37.21 -0.48
C PHE A 420 12.06 37.59 -1.49
N ASP A 421 11.45 38.74 -1.33
CA ASP A 421 10.39 39.25 -2.21
C ASP A 421 10.89 40.15 -3.34
N ASN A 422 12.21 40.05 -3.64
CA ASN A 422 12.89 40.66 -4.78
C ASN A 422 13.10 42.16 -4.70
N ILE A 423 13.14 42.78 -3.51
CA ILE A 423 13.56 44.15 -3.35
C ILE A 423 15.10 44.22 -3.32
N GLU A 424 15.69 44.99 -4.22
CA GLU A 424 17.12 45.27 -4.24
C GLU A 424 17.43 46.61 -3.57
N TYR A 425 18.44 46.63 -2.71
CA TYR A 425 18.85 47.81 -1.96
C TYR A 425 20.31 47.74 -1.51
N GLU A 426 20.83 48.80 -0.92
CA GLU A 426 22.22 48.92 -0.49
C GLU A 426 22.31 49.03 1.04
N CYS A 427 23.28 48.34 1.65
CA CYS A 427 23.55 48.45 3.08
C CYS A 427 25.00 48.90 3.35
N GLN A 428 25.29 50.18 3.11
CA GLN A 428 26.63 50.77 3.21
C GLN A 428 27.01 51.19 4.63
N LEU A 429 26.69 50.33 5.64
CA LEU A 429 26.96 50.61 7.06
C LEU A 429 27.98 49.63 7.63
N ASP A 430 28.86 50.13 8.49
CA ASP A 430 29.74 49.27 9.30
C ASP A 430 28.95 48.60 10.42
N GLY A 431 29.27 47.35 10.72
CA GLY A 431 28.67 46.65 11.85
C GLY A 431 28.32 45.20 11.59
N LYS A 432 27.69 44.60 12.57
CA LYS A 432 27.13 43.24 12.51
C LYS A 432 25.64 43.35 12.32
N PHE A 433 25.10 42.62 11.36
CA PHE A 433 23.68 42.67 11.01
C PHE A 433 23.08 41.26 11.01
N VAL A 434 21.81 41.15 11.41
CA VAL A 434 21.00 39.95 11.21
C VAL A 434 20.52 39.97 9.76
N LEU A 435 21.13 39.11 8.95
CA LEU A 435 20.73 38.94 7.55
C LEU A 435 19.39 38.18 7.46
N TYR A 436 19.30 37.10 8.18
CA TYR A 436 18.12 36.23 8.22
C TYR A 436 17.86 35.78 9.65
N ARG A 437 16.60 35.73 10.05
CA ARG A 437 16.16 35.12 11.30
C ARG A 437 14.77 34.49 11.12
N ASN A 438 14.65 33.25 11.58
CA ASN A 438 13.36 32.59 11.81
C ASN A 438 13.25 32.29 13.30
N ARG A 439 12.35 33.01 14.00
CA ARG A 439 12.22 32.94 15.47
C ARG A 439 11.62 31.59 15.90
N ASP A 440 10.64 31.08 15.14
CA ASP A 440 9.93 29.85 15.48
C ASP A 440 10.88 28.64 15.49
N SER A 441 11.87 28.65 14.58
CA SER A 441 12.87 27.58 14.45
C SER A 441 14.18 27.88 15.19
N ASN A 442 14.33 29.05 15.86
CA ASN A 442 15.54 29.49 16.51
C ASN A 442 16.79 29.43 15.61
N GLN A 443 16.62 29.94 14.38
CA GLN A 443 17.65 29.96 13.34
C GLN A 443 17.99 31.39 12.95
N GLU A 444 19.28 31.64 12.71
CA GLU A 444 19.75 33.00 12.41
C GLU A 444 21.03 32.98 11.58
N VAL A 445 21.13 33.92 10.63
CA VAL A 445 22.34 34.22 9.88
C VAL A 445 22.72 35.67 10.14
N GLN A 446 23.94 35.89 10.60
CA GLN A 446 24.51 37.23 10.79
C GLN A 446 25.65 37.45 9.82
N VAL A 447 25.80 38.69 9.39
CA VAL A 447 26.91 39.18 8.56
C VAL A 447 27.60 40.36 9.21
N GLN A 448 28.92 40.49 9.02
CA GLN A 448 29.68 41.65 9.46
C GLN A 448 30.17 42.41 8.25
N HIS A 449 29.85 43.69 8.22
CA HIS A 449 30.30 44.64 7.20
C HIS A 449 31.46 45.47 7.75
N LYS A 450 32.48 45.68 6.92
CA LYS A 450 33.61 46.61 7.12
C LYS A 450 33.96 47.29 5.78
N LEU A 451 34.78 48.34 5.84
CA LEU A 451 35.38 48.92 4.65
C LEU A 451 36.06 47.83 3.81
N CYS A 452 35.78 47.81 2.50
CA CYS A 452 36.35 46.82 1.58
C CYS A 452 37.87 46.90 1.46
N TYR A 453 38.40 48.09 1.64
CA TYR A 453 39.80 48.44 1.58
C TYR A 453 40.20 49.23 2.81
N HIS A 454 41.49 49.24 3.14
CA HIS A 454 42.06 50.09 4.17
C HIS A 454 42.06 51.57 3.80
N LEU A 455 41.06 52.00 3.05
CA LEU A 455 40.83 53.38 2.68
C LEU A 455 39.95 54.08 3.75
N TYR A 456 40.15 55.37 3.94
CA TYR A 456 39.40 56.16 4.93
C TYR A 456 37.92 56.37 4.53
N SER A 457 37.57 56.08 3.28
CA SER A 457 36.21 56.11 2.77
C SER A 457 36.08 55.16 1.58
N GLY A 458 34.91 54.52 1.42
CA GLY A 458 34.66 53.59 0.33
C GLY A 458 33.51 52.65 0.64
N PRO A 459 33.25 51.69 -0.28
CA PRO A 459 32.19 50.73 -0.13
C PRO A 459 32.45 49.79 1.07
N ARG A 460 31.38 49.18 1.56
CA ARG A 460 31.40 48.18 2.61
C ARG A 460 31.43 46.76 2.00
N CYS A 461 32.11 45.84 2.64
CA CYS A 461 32.19 44.45 2.24
C CYS A 461 31.83 43.54 3.40
N ILE A 462 31.32 42.37 3.09
CA ILE A 462 31.07 41.32 4.09
C ILE A 462 32.40 40.64 4.40
N CYS A 463 32.84 40.73 5.63
CA CYS A 463 34.09 40.11 6.09
C CYS A 463 33.87 38.95 7.07
N ALA A 464 32.68 38.79 7.66
CA ALA A 464 32.35 37.63 8.46
C ALA A 464 30.89 37.20 8.32
N VAL A 465 30.65 35.94 8.48
CA VAL A 465 29.32 35.29 8.47
C VAL A 465 29.23 34.30 9.64
N ALA A 466 28.12 34.37 10.38
CA ALA A 466 27.78 33.39 11.40
C ALA A 466 26.41 32.78 11.11
N VAL A 467 26.32 31.46 11.06
CA VAL A 467 25.07 30.70 10.87
C VAL A 467 24.78 29.92 12.14
N ARG A 468 23.62 30.15 12.74
CA ARG A 468 23.21 29.54 14.01
C ARG A 468 21.91 28.76 13.86
N ALA A 469 21.85 27.56 14.46
CA ALA A 469 20.64 26.78 14.69
C ALA A 469 20.67 26.20 16.11
N GLY A 470 19.79 26.68 16.97
CA GLY A 470 19.79 26.34 18.38
C GLY A 470 21.13 26.72 19.04
N ARG A 471 21.87 25.72 19.53
CA ARG A 471 23.21 25.87 20.14
C ARG A 471 24.38 25.69 19.18
N GLN A 472 24.11 25.25 17.95
CA GLN A 472 25.14 25.04 16.93
C GLN A 472 25.43 26.35 16.21
N ILE A 473 26.71 26.67 16.01
CA ILE A 473 27.15 27.88 15.31
C ILE A 473 28.28 27.50 14.36
N PHE A 474 28.10 27.88 13.09
CA PHE A 474 29.17 27.85 12.09
C PHE A 474 29.57 29.27 11.74
N THR A 475 30.87 29.58 11.72
CA THR A 475 31.38 30.92 11.41
C THR A 475 32.50 30.88 10.39
N ILE A 476 32.51 31.86 9.51
CA ILE A 476 33.63 32.22 8.66
C ILE A 476 33.98 33.68 8.96
N ASP A 477 35.23 34.00 9.36
CA ASP A 477 35.73 35.34 9.63
C ASP A 477 37.04 35.57 8.86
N ILE A 478 37.03 36.60 8.04
CA ILE A 478 38.18 37.08 7.25
C ILE A 478 38.46 38.57 7.50
N CYS A 479 37.81 39.17 8.54
CA CYS A 479 37.83 40.61 8.78
C CYS A 479 39.25 41.18 9.07
N ASN A 480 40.16 40.32 9.47
CA ASN A 480 41.55 40.72 9.81
C ASN A 480 42.57 40.18 8.77
N GLY A 481 42.12 39.84 7.55
CA GLY A 481 42.97 39.35 6.48
C GLY A 481 43.36 37.86 6.60
N GLN A 482 43.12 37.25 7.74
CA GLN A 482 43.33 35.81 7.94
C GLN A 482 41.96 35.07 7.88
N ARG A 483 41.97 33.91 7.23
CA ARG A 483 40.77 33.06 7.16
C ARG A 483 40.63 32.24 8.42
N TYR A 484 39.58 32.50 9.17
CA TYR A 484 39.20 31.75 10.35
C TYR A 484 37.82 31.08 10.14
N ILE A 485 37.79 29.75 10.26
CA ILE A 485 36.56 28.96 10.11
C ILE A 485 36.38 28.16 11.39
N ASN A 486 35.20 28.27 11.99
CA ASN A 486 34.93 27.63 13.28
C ASN A 486 33.54 26.94 13.26
N PHE A 487 33.53 25.68 13.73
CA PHE A 487 32.32 24.90 13.96
C PHE A 487 32.51 24.06 15.24
N PRO A 488 32.34 24.66 16.42
CA PRO A 488 32.84 24.11 17.68
C PRO A 488 32.19 22.78 18.09
N LEU A 489 30.91 22.61 17.85
CA LEU A 489 30.16 21.44 18.29
C LEU A 489 30.01 20.39 17.19
N CYS A 490 30.13 20.79 15.91
CA CYS A 490 30.18 19.90 14.75
C CYS A 490 29.05 18.83 14.71
N ASP A 491 27.84 19.18 15.19
CA ASP A 491 26.70 18.29 15.19
C ASP A 491 25.93 18.47 13.88
N ASP A 492 26.18 17.61 12.91
CA ASP A 492 25.61 17.63 11.57
C ASP A 492 24.13 17.21 11.52
N LYS A 493 23.58 16.67 12.62
CA LYS A 493 22.14 16.41 12.76
C LYS A 493 21.33 17.68 12.93
N VAL A 494 21.95 18.76 13.46
CA VAL A 494 21.29 20.04 13.68
C VAL A 494 21.73 21.07 12.63
N LEU A 495 23.02 21.16 12.32
CA LEU A 495 23.57 22.10 11.37
C LEU A 495 24.56 21.39 10.46
N ARG A 496 24.15 21.09 9.24
CA ARG A 496 24.99 20.38 8.29
C ARG A 496 25.81 21.38 7.46
N VAL A 497 27.14 21.29 7.55
CA VAL A 497 28.06 22.13 6.78
C VAL A 497 28.77 21.28 5.73
N VAL A 498 28.69 21.71 4.47
CA VAL A 498 29.36 21.06 3.34
C VAL A 498 30.30 22.06 2.69
N ARG A 499 31.58 21.70 2.56
CA ARG A 499 32.55 22.44 1.76
C ARG A 499 32.51 21.86 0.35
N GLU A 500 31.87 22.54 -0.59
CA GLU A 500 31.76 22.08 -1.98
C GLU A 500 33.04 22.32 -2.77
N GLN A 501 33.71 23.46 -2.48
CA GLN A 501 34.97 23.86 -3.07
C GLN A 501 35.82 24.58 -2.03
N ASP A 502 37.08 24.87 -2.35
CA ASP A 502 37.98 25.55 -1.40
C ASP A 502 37.43 26.86 -0.85
N LYS A 503 36.66 27.57 -1.66
CA LYS A 503 36.10 28.90 -1.35
C LYS A 503 34.57 28.91 -1.32
N LEU A 504 33.90 27.73 -1.27
CA LEU A 504 32.44 27.61 -1.34
C LEU A 504 31.93 26.67 -0.25
N TYR A 505 31.07 27.21 0.61
CA TYR A 505 30.43 26.49 1.71
C TYR A 505 28.92 26.52 1.57
N LYS A 506 28.26 25.40 1.81
CA LYS A 506 26.80 25.31 1.97
C LYS A 506 26.47 24.84 3.38
N VAL A 507 25.59 25.60 4.03
CA VAL A 507 25.10 25.30 5.37
C VAL A 507 23.59 25.02 5.27
N TYR A 508 23.21 23.83 5.68
CA TYR A 508 21.82 23.40 5.69
C TYR A 508 21.25 23.56 7.09
N LEU A 509 20.25 24.41 7.21
CA LEU A 509 19.52 24.66 8.45
C LEU A 509 18.43 23.62 8.68
N PRO A 510 18.03 23.34 9.94
CA PRO A 510 16.97 22.37 10.26
C PRO A 510 15.63 22.62 9.61
N SER A 511 15.31 23.86 9.29
CA SER A 511 14.09 24.25 8.53
C SER A 511 14.09 23.78 7.07
N GLY A 512 15.22 23.35 6.54
CA GLY A 512 15.44 23.10 5.11
C GLY A 512 16.01 24.33 4.36
N THR A 513 16.14 25.46 5.03
CA THR A 513 16.78 26.68 4.48
C THR A 513 18.26 26.42 4.23
N THR A 514 18.75 26.83 3.07
CA THR A 514 20.14 26.65 2.68
C THR A 514 20.87 27.98 2.62
N VAL A 515 22.03 28.07 3.25
CA VAL A 515 22.91 29.25 3.23
C VAL A 515 24.17 28.89 2.44
N GLN A 516 24.40 29.58 1.36
CA GLN A 516 25.64 29.47 0.59
C GLN A 516 26.56 30.67 0.94
N ILE A 517 27.80 30.36 1.23
CA ILE A 517 28.83 31.37 1.52
C ILE A 517 29.95 31.12 0.53
N SER A 518 30.22 32.13 -0.32
CA SER A 518 31.34 32.10 -1.24
C SER A 518 32.38 33.14 -0.86
N MET A 519 33.65 32.78 -0.95
CA MET A 519 34.78 33.67 -0.77
C MET A 519 35.33 34.05 -2.14
N ARG A 520 35.37 35.31 -2.44
CA ARG A 520 35.97 35.82 -3.67
C ARG A 520 37.00 36.91 -3.41
N GLU A 521 37.93 37.07 -4.31
CA GLU A 521 38.89 38.14 -4.30
C GLU A 521 38.24 39.37 -4.94
N TRP A 522 38.26 40.48 -4.20
CA TRP A 522 37.76 41.74 -4.74
C TRP A 522 38.50 42.96 -4.12
N PRO A 523 39.02 43.89 -4.94
CA PRO A 523 39.14 43.77 -6.40
C PRO A 523 40.11 42.67 -6.81
N SER A 524 39.91 42.14 -8.03
CA SER A 524 40.77 41.03 -8.54
C SER A 524 42.25 41.41 -8.55
N GLY A 525 43.12 40.52 -8.14
CA GLY A 525 44.58 40.69 -8.11
C GLY A 525 45.09 41.44 -6.88
N THR A 526 44.25 41.74 -5.87
CA THR A 526 44.68 42.46 -4.63
C THR A 526 45.00 41.54 -3.49
N GLY A 527 44.65 40.23 -3.57
CA GLY A 527 44.73 39.29 -2.46
C GLY A 527 43.67 39.52 -1.37
N THR A 528 42.84 40.57 -1.49
CA THR A 528 41.78 40.87 -0.50
C THR A 528 40.56 40.01 -0.71
N MET A 529 40.27 39.18 0.28
CA MET A 529 39.11 38.26 0.22
C MET A 529 37.87 38.92 0.81
N GLN A 530 36.71 38.65 0.18
CA GLN A 530 35.39 39.08 0.59
C GLN A 530 34.41 37.91 0.61
N LEU A 531 33.30 38.07 1.32
CA LEU A 531 32.26 37.04 1.41
C LEU A 531 31.00 37.52 0.66
N ASP A 532 30.41 36.59 -0.10
CA ASP A 532 29.06 36.72 -0.62
C ASP A 532 28.19 35.67 0.06
N VAL A 533 26.97 36.05 0.40
CA VAL A 533 26.02 35.17 1.10
C VAL A 533 24.71 35.11 0.32
N THR A 534 24.28 33.91 0.01
CA THR A 534 22.96 33.68 -0.60
C THR A 534 22.17 32.71 0.25
N ILE A 535 20.90 33.02 0.51
CA ILE A 535 20.00 32.21 1.33
C ILE A 535 18.81 31.78 0.48
N TRP A 536 18.64 30.49 0.33
CA TRP A 536 17.45 29.89 -0.25
C TRP A 536 16.52 29.44 0.87
N PRO A 537 15.32 30.04 0.96
CA PRO A 537 14.37 29.70 2.03
C PRO A 537 13.74 28.34 1.82
N SER A 538 13.10 27.84 2.86
CA SER A 538 12.22 26.68 2.84
C SER A 538 10.76 27.09 3.10
N ALA A 539 9.83 26.13 2.95
CA ALA A 539 8.44 26.36 3.31
C ALA A 539 8.24 26.78 4.78
N ALA A 540 9.16 26.40 5.67
CA ALA A 540 9.12 26.77 7.09
C ALA A 540 9.37 28.27 7.34
N ASP A 541 9.84 28.98 6.33
CA ASP A 541 10.19 30.40 6.42
C ASP A 541 9.04 31.33 6.03
N GLU A 542 7.99 30.79 5.41
CA GLU A 542 6.87 31.57 4.92
C GLU A 542 6.17 32.35 6.06
N GLY A 543 6.13 33.66 5.94
CA GLY A 543 5.56 34.57 6.93
C GLY A 543 6.34 34.68 8.26
N LYS A 544 7.49 33.97 8.40
CA LYS A 544 8.21 33.83 9.69
C LYS A 544 9.62 34.40 9.68
N THR A 545 10.08 34.87 8.55
CA THR A 545 11.41 35.47 8.44
C THR A 545 11.45 36.92 8.86
N SER A 546 12.62 37.36 9.24
CA SER A 546 12.95 38.75 9.54
C SER A 546 14.46 39.00 9.36
N GLY A 547 14.88 40.23 9.38
CA GLY A 547 16.26 40.60 9.12
C GLY A 547 16.40 41.35 7.81
N LEU A 548 17.62 41.52 7.33
CA LEU A 548 17.88 42.24 6.08
C LEU A 548 17.32 41.52 4.83
N CYS A 549 16.98 40.23 4.95
CA CYS A 549 16.29 39.48 3.92
C CYS A 549 14.78 39.75 3.82
N GLY A 550 14.20 40.53 4.77
CA GLY A 550 12.76 40.80 4.78
C GLY A 550 11.89 39.64 5.24
N ILE A 551 10.61 39.75 4.96
CA ILE A 551 9.59 38.71 5.26
C ILE A 551 9.27 37.94 3.98
N LEU A 552 9.41 36.62 4.01
CA LEU A 552 9.06 35.75 2.89
C LEU A 552 7.54 35.52 2.86
N ASP A 553 6.77 36.35 2.13
CA ASP A 553 5.30 36.17 2.05
C ASP A 553 4.69 36.68 0.73
N ASN A 554 5.51 36.98 -0.26
CA ASN A 554 5.14 37.61 -1.54
C ASN A 554 4.57 39.04 -1.43
N THR A 555 4.82 39.72 -0.30
CA THR A 555 4.29 41.06 -0.05
C THR A 555 5.43 42.08 0.08
N ILE A 556 5.87 42.64 -1.02
CA ILE A 556 7.01 43.58 -1.06
C ILE A 556 6.88 44.78 -0.09
N ASN A 557 5.66 45.22 0.20
CA ASN A 557 5.41 46.38 1.04
C ASN A 557 5.66 46.17 2.54
N ASN A 558 6.00 44.96 2.98
CA ASN A 558 6.29 44.66 4.38
C ASN A 558 7.74 44.23 4.62
N ASP A 559 8.54 44.08 3.58
CA ASP A 559 9.95 43.69 3.71
C ASP A 559 10.76 44.67 4.56
N PHE A 560 10.49 45.96 4.45
CA PHE A 560 11.12 47.01 5.25
C PHE A 560 10.31 47.30 6.52
N THR A 561 10.06 46.22 7.31
CA THR A 561 9.33 46.35 8.57
C THR A 561 10.30 46.44 9.75
N ARG A 562 10.20 47.49 10.54
CA ARG A 562 10.95 47.70 11.78
C ARG A 562 10.54 46.68 12.85
N ARG A 563 11.39 46.48 13.86
CA ARG A 563 11.09 45.59 15.00
C ARG A 563 9.82 45.99 15.77
N ASN A 564 9.41 47.24 15.74
CA ASN A 564 8.19 47.75 16.36
C ASN A 564 6.94 47.61 15.45
N GLY A 565 7.08 46.98 14.27
CA GLY A 565 5.99 46.77 13.31
C GLY A 565 5.74 47.92 12.34
N GLN A 566 6.45 49.06 12.47
CA GLN A 566 6.35 50.16 11.54
C GLN A 566 6.99 49.79 10.19
N LYS A 567 6.32 50.10 9.09
CA LYS A 567 6.82 49.88 7.73
C LYS A 567 7.51 51.14 7.20
N ASP A 568 8.73 50.96 6.71
CA ASP A 568 9.47 52.02 6.03
C ASP A 568 9.24 51.99 4.50
N PRO A 569 9.41 53.11 3.81
CA PRO A 569 9.33 53.13 2.36
C PRO A 569 10.48 52.35 1.72
N ILE A 570 10.18 51.76 0.56
CA ILE A 570 11.19 51.02 -0.24
C ILE A 570 12.08 52.07 -0.92
N VAL A 571 13.33 52.13 -0.48
CA VAL A 571 14.34 53.06 -1.03
C VAL A 571 15.67 52.31 -1.20
N LYS A 572 16.56 52.88 -2.05
CA LYS A 572 17.86 52.23 -2.32
C LYS A 572 18.78 52.20 -1.10
N TYR A 573 18.70 53.20 -0.21
CA TYR A 573 19.52 53.33 1.02
C TYR A 573 18.59 53.47 2.23
N PRO A 574 17.99 52.38 2.72
CA PRO A 574 16.98 52.48 3.75
C PRO A 574 17.58 52.60 5.17
N ASP A 575 17.01 53.47 6.00
CA ASP A 575 17.41 53.63 7.39
C ASP A 575 16.97 52.46 8.29
N TRP A 576 15.96 51.69 7.89
CA TRP A 576 15.44 50.57 8.70
C TRP A 576 16.50 49.50 9.00
N VAL A 577 17.56 49.40 8.20
CA VAL A 577 18.66 48.47 8.37
C VAL A 577 19.35 48.59 9.75
N PHE A 578 19.35 49.74 10.37
CA PHE A 578 19.88 49.97 11.72
C PHE A 578 19.16 49.10 12.77
N GLN A 579 17.90 48.77 12.55
CA GLN A 579 17.11 47.93 13.45
C GLN A 579 17.63 46.50 13.56
N PHE A 580 18.42 46.04 12.60
CA PHE A 580 18.94 44.69 12.53
C PHE A 580 20.42 44.58 12.91
N MET A 581 21.00 45.61 13.50
CA MET A 581 22.33 45.52 14.09
C MET A 581 22.34 44.46 15.19
N ALA A 582 23.28 43.48 15.08
CA ALA A 582 23.43 42.41 16.08
C ALA A 582 24.16 42.98 17.32
N GLY A 583 23.56 42.77 18.49
CA GLY A 583 24.10 43.27 19.76
C GLY A 583 23.50 44.58 20.28
N GLY A 584 22.52 45.17 19.56
CA GLY A 584 21.70 46.27 20.10
C GLY A 584 20.70 45.74 21.12
N THR A 585 20.87 46.07 22.37
CA THR A 585 19.83 46.00 23.39
C THR A 585 18.77 47.04 23.06
N HIS A 586 17.61 46.58 22.52
CA HIS A 586 16.33 47.29 22.62
C HIS A 586 15.15 46.36 22.42
#